data_2a862c763ad939de7da4d65615bf2647
#
_entry.id   2a862c763ad939de7da4d65615bf2647
#
_cell.length_a   1.000
_cell.length_b   1.000
_cell.length_c   1.000
_cell.angle_alpha   90.00
_cell.angle_beta   90.00
_cell.angle_gamma   90.00
#
_symmetry.space_group_name_H-M   'P 1'
#
loop_
_entity.id
_entity.type
_entity.pdbx_description
1 polymer ?
#
loop_
_entity_poly.entity_id
_entity_poly.type
_entity_poly.pdbx_seq_one_letter_code
_entity_poly.pdbx_strand_id
1 'polypeptide(L)'
;DKFSIKSMLFNVGLRVDRFDANQQVLSDPFLFREAHTVSSLNGAFGDKIVPNAEGDWVVYVDQKGSTLDPSTQNIIGYRSGTTWYNALGQEVTDPTTMLGANGGPILKEAFDPSNISKVSGKAFEDYKPQWSVMPRISFSFPVSDNSLFYAHYNIITYRPSNLQLDPISYLFIEKFGSSAGNQVSNPNLKPQRSIDYELGFRQKVGNNAAISIAAYYSEKRDQIQSYRYTGAYPSTYYSYDNIDFGTVQGFTLGFNLRAKKFVNLRASYTIQFAKGTGSSAGSNLAIIASGQPNLRTLTNLEFDQRHRITADLSFDLENDSKVISEWVSKKTGKKKSINWFQNAGASIRFSAASGMPYSRSSVPFSTIAGVG
;
A
#
# COMPACT_ATOMS: atom_id res chain seq x y z
N ASP A 1 -2.97 22.89 -16.63
CA ASP A 1 -3.39 24.25 -17.03
C ASP A 1 -4.17 24.92 -15.91
N LYS A 2 -4.04 26.24 -15.82
CA LYS A 2 -4.81 27.09 -14.90
C LYS A 2 -5.73 27.99 -15.74
N PHE A 3 -6.98 28.03 -15.39
CA PHE A 3 -7.95 28.92 -16.02
C PHE A 3 -8.92 29.47 -14.99
N SER A 4 -9.44 30.64 -15.26
CA SER A 4 -10.43 31.31 -14.40
C SER A 4 -11.75 31.52 -15.16
N ILE A 5 -12.85 31.19 -14.49
CA ILE A 5 -14.20 31.48 -15.00
C ILE A 5 -14.86 32.35 -13.95
N LYS A 6 -15.07 33.61 -14.26
CA LYS A 6 -15.49 34.66 -13.31
C LYS A 6 -14.50 34.70 -12.14
N SER A 7 -14.96 34.48 -10.91
CA SER A 7 -14.11 34.46 -9.70
C SER A 7 -13.57 33.07 -9.35
N MET A 8 -13.94 32.03 -10.09
CA MET A 8 -13.51 30.67 -9.84
C MET A 8 -12.18 30.39 -10.51
N LEU A 9 -11.24 29.77 -9.77
CA LEU A 9 -9.94 29.35 -10.28
C LEU A 9 -9.90 27.83 -10.36
N PHE A 10 -9.62 27.31 -11.54
CA PHE A 10 -9.41 25.90 -11.81
C PHE A 10 -7.94 25.63 -12.12
N ASN A 11 -7.44 24.54 -11.59
CA ASN A 11 -6.14 24.00 -11.95
C ASN A 11 -6.32 22.52 -12.29
N VAL A 12 -6.11 22.16 -13.56
CA VAL A 12 -6.33 20.83 -14.08
C VAL A 12 -5.02 20.32 -14.64
N GLY A 13 -4.63 19.14 -14.20
CA GLY A 13 -3.44 18.45 -14.67
C GLY A 13 -3.75 16.99 -14.97
N LEU A 14 -3.03 16.43 -15.91
CA LEU A 14 -3.05 15.03 -16.25
C LEU A 14 -1.62 14.54 -16.33
N ARG A 15 -1.32 13.47 -15.57
CA ARG A 15 -0.07 12.73 -15.69
C ARG A 15 -0.39 11.32 -16.16
N VAL A 16 0.39 10.83 -17.11
CA VAL A 16 0.30 9.45 -17.59
C VAL A 16 1.67 8.83 -17.41
N ASP A 17 1.71 7.74 -16.63
CA ASP A 17 2.94 6.97 -16.41
C ASP A 17 2.80 5.60 -17.06
N ARG A 18 3.88 5.13 -17.68
CA ARG A 18 4.07 3.75 -18.09
C ARG A 18 5.11 3.12 -17.15
N PHE A 19 4.70 2.08 -16.44
CA PHE A 19 5.59 1.27 -15.64
C PHE A 19 5.88 -0.05 -16.35
N ASP A 20 7.15 -0.38 -16.51
CA ASP A 20 7.64 -1.59 -17.11
C ASP A 20 8.77 -2.14 -16.24
N ALA A 21 8.58 -3.32 -15.66
CA ALA A 21 9.60 -3.96 -14.82
C ALA A 21 10.78 -4.47 -15.67
N ASN A 22 10.58 -4.60 -17.00
CA ASN A 22 11.58 -5.08 -17.97
C ASN A 22 12.23 -6.40 -17.54
N GLN A 23 11.40 -7.33 -17.09
CA GLN A 23 11.82 -8.64 -16.58
C GLN A 23 10.83 -9.72 -16.99
N GLN A 24 11.31 -10.95 -16.99
CA GLN A 24 10.45 -12.13 -17.10
C GLN A 24 9.67 -12.33 -15.81
N VAL A 25 8.39 -12.63 -15.91
CA VAL A 25 7.47 -12.92 -14.82
C VAL A 25 6.85 -14.29 -15.02
N LEU A 26 6.42 -14.95 -13.95
CA LEU A 26 5.63 -16.17 -14.08
C LEU A 26 4.32 -15.83 -14.82
N SER A 27 4.00 -16.59 -15.87
CA SER A 27 2.73 -16.47 -16.58
C SER A 27 1.54 -16.85 -15.69
N ASP A 28 1.79 -17.76 -14.75
CA ASP A 28 0.86 -18.17 -13.71
C ASP A 28 1.62 -18.29 -12.37
N PRO A 29 1.30 -17.48 -11.36
CA PRO A 29 2.04 -17.48 -10.10
C PRO A 29 1.90 -18.79 -9.29
N PHE A 30 0.95 -19.65 -9.63
CA PHE A 30 0.81 -20.96 -9.01
C PHE A 30 1.56 -22.08 -9.76
N LEU A 31 2.18 -21.78 -10.92
CA LEU A 31 2.79 -22.81 -11.76
C LEU A 31 4.20 -22.40 -12.20
N PHE A 32 5.21 -23.09 -11.67
CA PHE A 32 6.59 -22.94 -12.17
C PHE A 32 6.88 -23.82 -13.39
N ARG A 33 5.87 -24.57 -13.82
CA ARG A 33 5.86 -25.40 -15.02
C ARG A 33 4.55 -25.24 -15.75
N GLU A 34 4.57 -25.35 -17.07
CA GLU A 34 3.33 -25.36 -17.83
C GLU A 34 2.45 -26.56 -17.48
N ALA A 35 1.18 -26.30 -17.24
CA ALA A 35 0.16 -27.30 -16.96
C ALA A 35 -0.94 -27.31 -18.02
N HIS A 36 -1.68 -28.40 -18.06
CA HIS A 36 -2.86 -28.51 -18.91
C HIS A 36 -4.04 -27.76 -18.32
N THR A 37 -4.73 -27.03 -19.20
CA THR A 37 -6.06 -26.48 -18.95
C THR A 37 -7.12 -27.40 -19.55
N VAL A 38 -8.38 -27.23 -19.16
CA VAL A 38 -9.52 -28.01 -19.67
C VAL A 38 -9.52 -28.03 -21.19
N SER A 39 -9.35 -26.88 -21.86
CA SER A 39 -9.30 -26.79 -23.31
C SER A 39 -8.11 -27.54 -23.91
N SER A 40 -6.96 -27.54 -23.26
CA SER A 40 -5.75 -28.19 -23.77
C SER A 40 -5.73 -29.71 -23.60
N LEU A 41 -6.68 -30.27 -22.83
CA LEU A 41 -6.86 -31.71 -22.69
C LEU A 41 -7.51 -32.37 -23.92
N ASN A 42 -8.09 -31.57 -24.82
CA ASN A 42 -8.74 -32.07 -26.06
C ASN A 42 -9.73 -33.23 -25.84
N GLY A 43 -10.48 -33.17 -24.72
CA GLY A 43 -11.47 -34.21 -24.37
C GLY A 43 -10.88 -35.51 -23.80
N ALA A 44 -9.59 -35.56 -23.46
CA ALA A 44 -8.90 -36.77 -22.97
C ALA A 44 -9.56 -37.42 -21.75
N PHE A 45 -10.22 -36.64 -20.88
CA PHE A 45 -10.95 -37.15 -19.70
C PHE A 45 -12.45 -37.35 -19.96
N GLY A 46 -12.98 -36.96 -21.12
CA GLY A 46 -14.39 -37.09 -21.45
C GLY A 46 -15.34 -36.55 -20.37
N ASP A 47 -16.31 -37.35 -19.96
CA ASP A 47 -17.33 -36.99 -18.97
C ASP A 47 -16.80 -36.82 -17.54
N LYS A 48 -15.51 -37.07 -17.28
CA LYS A 48 -14.90 -36.81 -15.97
C LYS A 48 -14.66 -35.30 -15.72
N ILE A 49 -14.74 -34.48 -16.75
CA ILE A 49 -14.65 -33.02 -16.61
C ILE A 49 -16.02 -32.48 -16.22
N VAL A 50 -16.08 -31.65 -15.16
CA VAL A 50 -17.35 -31.09 -14.74
C VAL A 50 -17.94 -30.16 -15.80
N PRO A 51 -19.26 -30.15 -16.02
CA PRO A 51 -19.89 -29.39 -17.10
C PRO A 51 -19.71 -27.86 -16.99
N ASN A 52 -19.47 -27.33 -15.80
CA ASN A 52 -19.25 -25.91 -15.55
C ASN A 52 -17.79 -25.50 -15.60
N ALA A 53 -16.84 -26.40 -15.90
CA ALA A 53 -15.45 -26.05 -16.05
C ALA A 53 -15.21 -25.23 -17.32
N GLU A 54 -14.64 -24.06 -17.18
CA GLU A 54 -14.25 -23.22 -18.31
C GLU A 54 -12.93 -23.71 -18.93
N GLY A 55 -12.73 -23.39 -20.19
CA GLY A 55 -11.60 -23.92 -20.96
C GLY A 55 -10.21 -23.52 -20.45
N ASP A 56 -10.10 -22.42 -19.74
CA ASP A 56 -8.87 -21.88 -19.15
C ASP A 56 -8.55 -22.43 -17.75
N TRP A 57 -9.47 -23.18 -17.13
CA TRP A 57 -9.24 -23.78 -15.83
C TRP A 57 -8.10 -24.79 -15.87
N VAL A 58 -7.12 -24.65 -14.99
CA VAL A 58 -6.04 -25.63 -14.81
C VAL A 58 -6.57 -26.86 -14.11
N VAL A 59 -6.22 -28.05 -14.60
CA VAL A 59 -6.71 -29.32 -14.10
C VAL A 59 -5.71 -29.95 -13.14
N TYR A 60 -6.19 -30.40 -11.98
CA TYR A 60 -5.40 -31.03 -10.93
C TYR A 60 -5.84 -32.50 -10.77
N VAL A 61 -4.84 -33.38 -10.60
CA VAL A 61 -5.01 -34.83 -10.43
C VAL A 61 -4.31 -35.34 -9.19
N ASP A 62 -4.63 -36.58 -8.83
CA ASP A 62 -4.10 -37.30 -7.67
C ASP A 62 -2.63 -37.74 -7.80
N GLN A 63 -1.96 -37.37 -8.90
CA GLN A 63 -0.58 -37.74 -9.21
C GLN A 63 0.29 -36.52 -9.44
N LYS A 64 0.96 -36.04 -8.41
CA LYS A 64 1.82 -34.86 -8.46
C LYS A 64 3.00 -35.05 -9.42
N GLY A 65 3.20 -34.05 -10.31
CA GLY A 65 4.31 -34.05 -11.26
C GLY A 65 4.12 -34.94 -12.47
N SER A 66 2.94 -35.53 -12.66
CA SER A 66 2.62 -36.37 -13.79
C SER A 66 2.29 -35.56 -15.05
N THR A 67 2.56 -36.13 -16.20
CA THR A 67 2.03 -35.70 -17.48
C THR A 67 0.68 -36.36 -17.77
N LEU A 68 0.01 -35.94 -18.82
CA LEU A 68 -1.33 -36.41 -19.18
C LEU A 68 -1.39 -37.94 -19.37
N ASP A 69 -2.10 -38.62 -18.47
CA ASP A 69 -2.48 -40.04 -18.56
C ASP A 69 -3.88 -40.28 -18.00
N PRO A 70 -4.96 -40.12 -18.82
CA PRO A 70 -6.34 -40.28 -18.36
C PRO A 70 -6.68 -41.68 -17.84
N SER A 71 -5.86 -42.70 -18.13
CA SER A 71 -6.11 -44.08 -17.72
C SER A 71 -5.79 -44.35 -16.26
N THR A 72 -4.84 -43.59 -15.68
CA THR A 72 -4.35 -43.76 -14.29
C THR A 72 -4.66 -42.60 -13.39
N GLN A 73 -5.05 -41.45 -13.95
CA GLN A 73 -5.26 -40.22 -13.22
C GLN A 73 -6.75 -39.99 -12.87
N ASN A 74 -7.01 -39.51 -11.66
CA ASN A 74 -8.30 -39.01 -11.26
C ASN A 74 -8.25 -37.50 -11.06
N ILE A 75 -9.22 -36.78 -11.63
CA ILE A 75 -9.35 -35.34 -11.42
C ILE A 75 -9.80 -35.10 -9.97
N ILE A 76 -9.02 -34.32 -9.22
CA ILE A 76 -9.31 -33.95 -7.83
C ILE A 76 -9.82 -32.51 -7.72
N GLY A 77 -9.60 -31.69 -8.76
CA GLY A 77 -10.11 -30.33 -8.78
C GLY A 77 -9.54 -29.47 -9.91
N TYR A 78 -9.86 -28.18 -9.81
CA TYR A 78 -9.51 -27.19 -10.83
C TYR A 78 -9.10 -25.89 -10.19
N ARG A 79 -8.45 -25.00 -10.97
CA ARG A 79 -8.15 -23.64 -10.56
C ARG A 79 -8.33 -22.67 -11.72
N SER A 80 -9.01 -21.55 -11.44
CA SER A 80 -9.12 -20.40 -12.34
C SER A 80 -8.56 -19.16 -11.63
N GLY A 81 -7.47 -18.60 -12.15
CA GLY A 81 -6.78 -17.49 -11.48
C GLY A 81 -6.35 -17.86 -10.05
N THR A 82 -6.95 -17.23 -9.05
CA THR A 82 -6.73 -17.50 -7.62
C THR A 82 -7.83 -18.34 -6.98
N THR A 83 -8.89 -18.67 -7.70
CA THR A 83 -10.03 -19.43 -7.21
C THR A 83 -9.84 -20.93 -7.46
N TRP A 84 -10.07 -21.73 -6.43
CA TRP A 84 -9.93 -23.16 -6.45
C TRP A 84 -11.27 -23.87 -6.41
N TYR A 85 -11.38 -25.00 -7.08
CA TYR A 85 -12.59 -25.79 -7.18
C TYR A 85 -12.27 -27.26 -6.94
N ASN A 86 -13.14 -27.97 -6.23
CA ASN A 86 -13.04 -29.42 -6.06
C ASN A 86 -13.40 -30.19 -7.35
N ALA A 87 -13.33 -31.51 -7.32
CA ALA A 87 -13.67 -32.37 -8.45
C ALA A 87 -15.13 -32.22 -8.92
N LEU A 88 -16.00 -31.64 -8.11
CA LEU A 88 -17.41 -31.38 -8.47
C LEU A 88 -17.62 -29.95 -9.02
N GLY A 89 -16.56 -29.17 -9.18
CA GLY A 89 -16.65 -27.78 -9.65
C GLY A 89 -17.17 -26.80 -8.59
N GLN A 90 -17.14 -27.16 -7.31
CA GLN A 90 -17.53 -26.29 -6.20
C GLN A 90 -16.30 -25.56 -5.67
N GLU A 91 -16.44 -24.28 -5.36
CA GLU A 91 -15.36 -23.46 -4.83
C GLU A 91 -14.87 -23.96 -3.47
N VAL A 92 -13.55 -23.98 -3.29
CA VAL A 92 -12.87 -24.34 -2.04
C VAL A 92 -11.95 -23.22 -1.61
N THR A 93 -11.96 -22.91 -0.33
CA THR A 93 -11.13 -21.83 0.25
C THR A 93 -9.70 -22.26 0.57
N ASP A 94 -9.50 -23.54 0.88
CA ASP A 94 -8.18 -24.12 1.18
C ASP A 94 -7.86 -25.26 0.20
N PRO A 95 -6.98 -25.00 -0.79
CA PRO A 95 -6.61 -26.00 -1.77
C PRO A 95 -5.83 -27.18 -1.19
N THR A 96 -5.23 -27.05 0.01
CA THR A 96 -4.46 -28.13 0.62
C THR A 96 -5.31 -29.33 0.97
N THR A 97 -6.59 -29.11 1.31
CA THR A 97 -7.53 -30.20 1.61
C THR A 97 -7.84 -31.04 0.37
N MET A 98 -7.87 -30.40 -0.80
CA MET A 98 -8.11 -31.07 -2.08
C MET A 98 -6.85 -31.74 -2.63
N LEU A 99 -5.72 -31.02 -2.59
CA LEU A 99 -4.45 -31.49 -3.15
C LEU A 99 -3.86 -32.66 -2.32
N GLY A 100 -4.04 -32.64 -0.99
CA GLY A 100 -3.40 -33.63 -0.12
C GLY A 100 -1.87 -33.67 -0.30
N ALA A 101 -1.30 -34.84 -0.13
CA ALA A 101 0.15 -35.03 -0.29
C ALA A 101 0.59 -35.25 -1.74
N ASN A 102 -0.29 -35.87 -2.55
CA ASN A 102 0.05 -36.35 -3.88
C ASN A 102 -0.68 -35.63 -5.02
N GLY A 103 -1.54 -34.67 -4.73
CA GLY A 103 -2.25 -33.89 -5.75
C GLY A 103 -1.36 -32.84 -6.40
N GLY A 104 -1.58 -32.64 -7.69
CA GLY A 104 -0.86 -31.62 -8.47
C GLY A 104 -1.46 -31.39 -9.84
N PRO A 105 -0.99 -30.34 -10.55
CA PRO A 105 -1.44 -30.09 -11.92
C PRO A 105 -0.96 -31.14 -12.90
N ILE A 106 -1.71 -31.39 -13.96
CA ILE A 106 -1.24 -32.19 -15.09
C ILE A 106 -0.23 -31.36 -15.87
N LEU A 107 1.03 -31.79 -15.87
CA LEU A 107 2.11 -31.07 -16.55
C LEU A 107 2.11 -31.35 -18.06
N LYS A 108 2.46 -30.35 -18.87
CA LYS A 108 2.69 -30.54 -20.31
C LYS A 108 3.98 -31.28 -20.59
N GLU A 109 5.00 -31.13 -19.73
CA GLU A 109 6.30 -31.81 -19.83
C GLU A 109 6.62 -32.47 -18.47
N ALA A 110 7.22 -33.66 -18.51
CA ALA A 110 7.63 -34.36 -17.32
C ALA A 110 8.64 -33.54 -16.50
N PHE A 111 8.45 -33.51 -15.20
CA PHE A 111 9.34 -32.84 -14.27
C PHE A 111 10.16 -33.89 -13.49
N ASP A 112 11.47 -33.79 -13.64
CA ASP A 112 12.42 -34.58 -12.84
C ASP A 112 13.05 -33.67 -11.77
N PRO A 113 12.67 -33.82 -10.49
CA PRO A 113 13.22 -33.01 -9.41
C PRO A 113 14.72 -33.23 -9.16
N SER A 114 15.31 -34.32 -9.69
CA SER A 114 16.75 -34.56 -9.61
C SER A 114 17.56 -33.76 -10.65
N ASN A 115 16.91 -33.27 -11.69
CA ASN A 115 17.55 -32.51 -12.79
C ASN A 115 17.10 -31.06 -12.81
N ILE A 116 17.54 -30.29 -11.83
CA ILE A 116 17.18 -28.88 -11.64
C ILE A 116 17.83 -27.95 -12.69
N SER A 117 18.79 -28.44 -13.47
CA SER A 117 19.50 -27.65 -14.47
C SER A 117 18.63 -27.12 -15.62
N LYS A 118 17.36 -27.51 -15.68
CA LYS A 118 16.41 -27.10 -16.73
C LYS A 118 15.19 -26.41 -16.11
N VAL A 119 15.32 -25.12 -15.78
CA VAL A 119 14.12 -24.28 -15.62
C VAL A 119 13.44 -24.17 -16.99
N SER A 120 12.17 -24.54 -17.07
CA SER A 120 11.40 -24.33 -18.29
C SER A 120 11.14 -22.84 -18.46
N GLY A 121 11.76 -22.20 -19.42
CA GLY A 121 11.48 -20.82 -19.79
C GLY A 121 10.02 -20.59 -20.25
N LYS A 122 9.30 -21.67 -20.54
CA LYS A 122 7.89 -21.64 -20.97
C LYS A 122 6.90 -21.23 -19.87
N ALA A 123 7.29 -21.34 -18.58
CA ALA A 123 6.47 -20.87 -17.48
C ALA A 123 6.55 -19.35 -17.27
N PHE A 124 7.41 -18.68 -18.03
CA PHE A 124 7.65 -17.25 -17.92
C PHE A 124 7.17 -16.51 -19.17
N GLU A 125 6.72 -15.30 -18.98
CA GLU A 125 6.36 -14.34 -20.01
C GLU A 125 6.99 -12.97 -19.72
N ASP A 126 7.06 -12.09 -20.74
CA ASP A 126 7.49 -10.72 -20.54
C ASP A 126 6.48 -9.96 -19.69
N TYR A 127 6.97 -9.11 -18.80
CA TYR A 127 6.14 -8.23 -18.01
C TYR A 127 5.27 -7.36 -18.91
N LYS A 128 3.96 -7.35 -18.65
CA LYS A 128 3.00 -6.51 -19.38
C LYS A 128 2.99 -5.10 -18.80
N PRO A 129 3.52 -4.09 -19.52
CA PRO A 129 3.60 -2.73 -19.01
C PRO A 129 2.28 -2.18 -18.52
N GLN A 130 2.30 -1.57 -17.34
CA GLN A 130 1.12 -0.98 -16.69
C GLN A 130 1.05 0.52 -17.00
N TRP A 131 -0.11 0.97 -17.44
CA TRP A 131 -0.39 2.38 -17.69
C TRP A 131 -1.20 2.96 -16.53
N SER A 132 -0.75 4.09 -15.99
CA SER A 132 -1.42 4.80 -14.91
C SER A 132 -1.80 6.19 -15.38
N VAL A 133 -3.09 6.50 -15.35
CA VAL A 133 -3.63 7.82 -15.65
C VAL A 133 -3.97 8.52 -14.34
N MET A 134 -3.35 9.67 -14.10
CA MET A 134 -3.38 10.40 -12.84
C MET A 134 -3.90 11.83 -13.05
N PRO A 135 -5.22 12.03 -13.11
CA PRO A 135 -5.82 13.35 -13.14
C PRO A 135 -5.59 14.08 -11.81
N ARG A 136 -5.38 15.38 -11.88
CA ARG A 136 -5.33 16.30 -10.74
C ARG A 136 -6.24 17.48 -11.04
N ILE A 137 -7.21 17.67 -10.19
CA ILE A 137 -8.16 18.76 -10.34
C ILE A 137 -8.18 19.52 -9.02
N SER A 138 -7.93 20.81 -9.07
CA SER A 138 -8.18 21.69 -7.95
C SER A 138 -9.06 22.86 -8.39
N PHE A 139 -9.95 23.19 -7.51
CA PHE A 139 -10.90 24.25 -7.69
C PHE A 139 -10.85 25.16 -6.48
N SER A 140 -10.87 26.47 -6.68
CA SER A 140 -11.03 27.42 -5.61
C SER A 140 -12.00 28.53 -6.00
N PHE A 141 -12.83 28.91 -5.05
CA PHE A 141 -13.86 29.89 -5.20
C PHE A 141 -13.85 30.88 -4.03
N PRO A 142 -13.52 32.17 -4.25
CA PRO A 142 -13.67 33.19 -3.25
C PRO A 142 -15.17 33.48 -3.05
N VAL A 143 -15.68 33.10 -1.87
CA VAL A 143 -17.07 33.35 -1.48
C VAL A 143 -17.26 34.82 -1.11
N SER A 144 -16.19 35.43 -0.58
CA SER A 144 -16.08 36.87 -0.29
C SER A 144 -14.63 37.29 -0.29
N ASP A 145 -14.33 38.57 -0.08
CA ASP A 145 -12.97 39.12 0.04
C ASP A 145 -12.18 38.45 1.19
N ASN A 146 -12.89 37.88 2.17
CA ASN A 146 -12.29 37.25 3.37
C ASN A 146 -12.48 35.72 3.42
N SER A 147 -13.17 35.13 2.47
CA SER A 147 -13.58 33.72 2.53
C SER A 147 -13.26 33.02 1.22
N LEU A 148 -12.63 31.85 1.33
CA LEU A 148 -12.25 31.01 0.20
C LEU A 148 -12.72 29.57 0.43
N PHE A 149 -13.49 29.02 -0.48
CA PHE A 149 -13.76 27.61 -0.61
C PHE A 149 -12.80 26.97 -1.59
N TYR A 150 -12.34 25.74 -1.32
CA TYR A 150 -11.52 24.98 -2.26
C TYR A 150 -11.84 23.49 -2.21
N ALA A 151 -11.57 22.82 -3.33
CA ALA A 151 -11.68 21.39 -3.45
C ALA A 151 -10.50 20.83 -4.25
N HIS A 152 -10.03 19.63 -3.87
CA HIS A 152 -8.99 18.89 -4.55
C HIS A 152 -9.45 17.48 -4.84
N TYR A 153 -9.13 17.00 -6.04
CA TYR A 153 -9.20 15.61 -6.44
C TYR A 153 -7.89 15.22 -7.09
N ASN A 154 -7.31 14.13 -6.65
CA ASN A 154 -6.00 13.70 -7.11
C ASN A 154 -5.90 12.19 -7.14
N ILE A 155 -5.32 11.64 -8.21
CA ILE A 155 -4.89 10.25 -8.27
C ILE A 155 -3.38 10.21 -8.31
N ILE A 156 -2.77 9.40 -7.45
CA ILE A 156 -1.33 9.18 -7.39
C ILE A 156 -1.07 7.68 -7.44
N THR A 157 -0.09 7.27 -8.25
CA THR A 157 0.40 5.90 -8.26
C THR A 157 1.84 5.85 -7.75
N TYR A 158 2.16 4.78 -7.02
CA TYR A 158 3.49 4.51 -6.47
C TYR A 158 4.02 3.22 -7.06
N ARG A 159 5.18 3.28 -7.68
CA ARG A 159 5.83 2.10 -8.26
C ARG A 159 6.28 1.15 -7.15
N PRO A 160 6.19 -0.17 -7.37
CA PRO A 160 6.84 -1.13 -6.49
C PRO A 160 8.34 -0.84 -6.42
N SER A 161 8.93 -0.87 -5.22
CA SER A 161 10.36 -0.65 -5.02
C SER A 161 11.00 -1.92 -4.47
N ASN A 162 12.23 -2.23 -4.93
CA ASN A 162 13.08 -3.32 -4.43
C ASN A 162 12.49 -4.75 -4.45
N LEU A 163 11.40 -4.96 -5.20
CA LEU A 163 10.69 -6.24 -5.29
C LEU A 163 10.90 -6.83 -6.69
N GLN A 164 12.17 -6.99 -7.07
CA GLN A 164 12.54 -7.56 -8.36
C GLN A 164 12.54 -9.09 -8.29
N LEU A 165 12.19 -9.73 -9.41
CA LEU A 165 12.37 -11.16 -9.57
C LEU A 165 13.84 -11.46 -9.81
N ASP A 166 14.39 -12.34 -8.99
CA ASP A 166 15.60 -13.05 -9.31
C ASP A 166 15.22 -14.45 -9.84
N PRO A 167 15.46 -14.78 -11.10
CA PRO A 167 15.13 -16.09 -11.66
C PRO A 167 15.78 -17.26 -10.90
N ILE A 168 16.95 -17.04 -10.28
CA ILE A 168 17.63 -18.03 -9.44
C ILE A 168 16.79 -18.35 -8.21
N SER A 169 16.06 -17.40 -7.65
CA SER A 169 15.21 -17.61 -6.49
C SER A 169 14.14 -18.68 -6.74
N TYR A 170 13.59 -18.77 -7.95
CA TYR A 170 12.62 -19.83 -8.29
C TYR A 170 13.24 -21.22 -8.36
N LEU A 171 14.50 -21.33 -8.80
CA LEU A 171 15.25 -22.60 -8.73
C LEU A 171 15.45 -23.04 -7.30
N PHE A 172 15.80 -22.11 -6.40
CA PHE A 172 15.95 -22.40 -5.00
C PHE A 172 14.65 -22.83 -4.34
N ILE A 173 13.51 -22.22 -4.71
CA ILE A 173 12.20 -22.60 -4.22
C ILE A 173 11.86 -24.04 -4.63
N GLU A 174 12.08 -24.41 -5.89
CA GLU A 174 11.84 -25.77 -6.35
C GLU A 174 12.62 -26.80 -5.53
N LYS A 175 13.84 -26.47 -5.11
CA LYS A 175 14.73 -27.39 -4.39
C LYS A 175 14.56 -27.35 -2.88
N PHE A 176 14.44 -26.16 -2.32
CA PHE A 176 14.54 -25.94 -0.87
C PHE A 176 13.24 -25.44 -0.25
N GLY A 177 12.24 -25.13 -1.08
CA GLY A 177 11.02 -24.46 -0.64
C GLY A 177 11.25 -22.98 -0.32
N SER A 178 10.23 -22.37 0.22
CA SER A 178 10.24 -20.97 0.67
C SER A 178 9.61 -20.91 2.06
N SER A 179 9.98 -19.90 2.83
CA SER A 179 9.43 -19.66 4.17
C SER A 179 8.97 -18.22 4.31
N ALA A 180 8.16 -17.95 5.33
CA ALA A 180 7.73 -16.58 5.63
C ALA A 180 8.91 -15.63 5.90
N GLY A 181 10.03 -16.13 6.44
CA GLY A 181 11.25 -15.35 6.64
C GLY A 181 12.11 -15.16 5.38
N ASN A 182 11.82 -15.91 4.30
CA ASN A 182 12.54 -15.83 3.04
C ASN A 182 11.56 -15.74 1.87
N GLN A 183 10.97 -14.56 1.71
CA GLN A 183 9.99 -14.29 0.68
C GLN A 183 10.67 -14.02 -0.66
N VAL A 184 10.06 -14.51 -1.72
CA VAL A 184 10.50 -14.27 -3.09
C VAL A 184 9.94 -12.95 -3.57
N SER A 185 10.74 -12.20 -4.29
CA SER A 185 10.30 -10.99 -4.98
C SER A 185 9.28 -11.32 -6.07
N ASN A 186 8.35 -10.41 -6.32
CA ASN A 186 7.36 -10.54 -7.38
C ASN A 186 7.42 -9.34 -8.34
N PRO A 187 8.05 -9.48 -9.51
CA PRO A 187 8.14 -8.39 -10.48
C PRO A 187 6.82 -8.11 -11.20
N ASN A 188 5.82 -8.98 -11.04
CA ASN A 188 4.49 -8.79 -11.63
C ASN A 188 3.59 -7.85 -10.81
N LEU A 189 4.16 -7.22 -9.76
CA LEU A 189 3.43 -6.27 -8.95
C LEU A 189 3.00 -5.03 -9.74
N LYS A 190 1.77 -4.60 -9.49
CA LYS A 190 1.22 -3.37 -10.03
C LYS A 190 1.61 -2.16 -9.18
N PRO A 191 1.66 -0.95 -9.78
CA PRO A 191 1.76 0.27 -8.99
C PRO A 191 0.60 0.40 -8.01
N GLN A 192 0.93 0.71 -6.76
CA GLN A 192 -0.05 1.02 -5.73
C GLN A 192 -0.72 2.36 -6.05
N ARG A 193 -2.00 2.52 -5.69
CA ARG A 193 -2.80 3.69 -6.06
C ARG A 193 -3.40 4.37 -4.84
N SER A 194 -3.35 5.71 -4.83
CA SER A 194 -4.09 6.57 -3.89
C SER A 194 -5.05 7.46 -4.67
N ILE A 195 -6.28 7.56 -4.20
CA ILE A 195 -7.30 8.49 -4.71
C ILE A 195 -7.66 9.42 -3.56
N ASP A 196 -7.34 10.70 -3.71
CA ASP A 196 -7.45 11.68 -2.65
C ASP A 196 -8.51 12.73 -2.99
N TYR A 197 -9.39 12.99 -2.04
CA TYR A 197 -10.42 14.01 -2.08
C TYR A 197 -10.23 14.95 -0.89
N GLU A 198 -10.29 16.24 -1.11
CA GLU A 198 -10.26 17.25 -0.06
C GLU A 198 -11.23 18.38 -0.36
N LEU A 199 -11.99 18.78 0.64
CA LEU A 199 -12.84 19.96 0.62
C LEU A 199 -12.42 20.85 1.77
N GLY A 200 -12.23 22.14 1.50
CA GLY A 200 -11.81 23.05 2.54
C GLY A 200 -12.40 24.44 2.40
N PHE A 201 -12.42 25.12 3.53
CA PHE A 201 -12.88 26.50 3.66
C PHE A 201 -11.86 27.28 4.49
N ARG A 202 -11.52 28.46 4.03
CA ARG A 202 -10.64 29.39 4.75
C ARG A 202 -11.37 30.70 4.96
N GLN A 203 -11.31 31.20 6.19
CA GLN A 203 -11.90 32.47 6.59
C GLN A 203 -10.84 33.35 7.21
N LYS A 204 -10.65 34.53 6.67
CA LYS A 204 -9.89 35.60 7.33
C LYS A 204 -10.73 36.21 8.44
N VAL A 205 -10.15 36.32 9.63
CA VAL A 205 -10.80 36.91 10.80
C VAL A 205 -10.04 38.17 11.19
N GLY A 206 -10.65 39.30 10.92
CA GLY A 206 -9.98 40.58 11.03
C GLY A 206 -8.78 40.70 10.08
N ASN A 207 -7.76 41.49 10.45
CA ASN A 207 -6.60 41.71 9.58
C ASN A 207 -5.45 40.73 9.82
N ASN A 208 -5.48 40.00 10.91
CA ASN A 208 -4.29 39.30 11.43
C ASN A 208 -4.52 37.80 11.69
N ALA A 209 -5.72 37.31 11.56
CA ALA A 209 -6.03 35.91 11.81
C ALA A 209 -6.74 35.25 10.63
N ALA A 210 -6.56 33.93 10.52
CA ALA A 210 -7.31 33.09 9.58
C ALA A 210 -7.61 31.75 10.20
N ILE A 211 -8.81 31.26 9.95
CA ILE A 211 -9.27 29.91 10.29
C ILE A 211 -9.38 29.11 9.01
N SER A 212 -8.97 27.87 9.04
CA SER A 212 -9.16 26.91 7.93
C SER A 212 -9.82 25.65 8.47
N ILE A 213 -10.75 25.12 7.69
CA ILE A 213 -11.44 23.87 7.95
C ILE A 213 -11.30 23.03 6.70
N ALA A 214 -10.85 21.78 6.83
CA ALA A 214 -10.75 20.86 5.72
C ALA A 214 -11.23 19.48 6.12
N ALA A 215 -12.03 18.86 5.25
CA ALA A 215 -12.38 17.46 5.31
C ALA A 215 -11.67 16.72 4.17
N TYR A 216 -11.09 15.57 4.46
CA TYR A 216 -10.40 14.77 3.45
C TYR A 216 -10.80 13.30 3.52
N TYR A 217 -10.76 12.65 2.36
CA TYR A 217 -10.94 11.23 2.20
C TYR A 217 -9.89 10.71 1.20
N SER A 218 -9.17 9.68 1.59
CA SER A 218 -8.15 9.03 0.77
C SER A 218 -8.42 7.54 0.69
N GLU A 219 -8.49 7.01 -0.51
CA GLU A 219 -8.64 5.59 -0.77
C GLU A 219 -7.31 5.01 -1.26
N LYS A 220 -6.84 3.96 -0.59
CA LYS A 220 -5.64 3.22 -0.94
C LYS A 220 -6.04 1.92 -1.61
N ARG A 221 -5.56 1.68 -2.83
CA ARG A 221 -5.85 0.48 -3.62
C ARG A 221 -4.57 -0.19 -4.09
N ASP A 222 -4.65 -1.47 -4.38
CA ASP A 222 -3.55 -2.28 -4.88
C ASP A 222 -2.32 -2.20 -3.96
N GLN A 223 -2.55 -2.11 -2.63
CA GLN A 223 -1.47 -2.07 -1.67
C GLN A 223 -0.78 -3.43 -1.62
N ILE A 224 0.55 -3.42 -1.60
CA ILE A 224 1.37 -4.62 -1.61
C ILE A 224 1.35 -5.25 -0.21
N GLN A 225 1.12 -6.57 -0.17
CA GLN A 225 1.13 -7.37 1.05
C GLN A 225 1.86 -8.69 0.81
N SER A 226 2.47 -9.23 1.84
CA SER A 226 2.98 -10.60 1.87
C SER A 226 1.84 -11.58 1.57
N TYR A 227 2.08 -12.50 0.67
CA TYR A 227 1.11 -13.47 0.22
C TYR A 227 1.70 -14.88 0.16
N ARG A 228 0.93 -15.87 0.61
CA ARG A 228 1.29 -17.29 0.52
C ARG A 228 0.55 -17.92 -0.65
N TYR A 229 1.30 -18.33 -1.68
CA TYR A 229 0.75 -19.03 -2.83
C TYR A 229 0.54 -20.51 -2.48
N THR A 230 -0.53 -20.76 -1.71
CA THR A 230 -0.90 -22.10 -1.25
C THR A 230 -1.39 -22.94 -2.42
N GLY A 231 -0.86 -24.16 -2.57
CA GLY A 231 -1.17 -25.05 -3.68
C GLY A 231 -0.37 -24.75 -4.95
N ALA A 232 0.58 -23.84 -4.92
CA ALA A 232 1.51 -23.66 -6.03
C ALA A 232 2.33 -24.92 -6.28
N TYR A 233 2.66 -25.17 -7.54
CA TYR A 233 3.48 -26.30 -7.96
C TYR A 233 4.89 -25.81 -8.37
N PRO A 234 5.98 -26.48 -7.92
CA PRO A 234 6.04 -27.77 -7.21
C PRO A 234 5.80 -27.67 -5.69
N SER A 235 5.82 -26.48 -5.11
CA SER A 235 5.59 -26.27 -3.69
C SER A 235 4.93 -24.90 -3.41
N THR A 236 4.18 -24.84 -2.33
CA THR A 236 3.72 -23.58 -1.73
C THR A 236 4.91 -22.66 -1.47
N TYR A 237 4.77 -21.37 -1.78
CA TYR A 237 5.81 -20.39 -1.53
C TYR A 237 5.25 -19.05 -1.03
N TYR A 238 6.14 -18.21 -0.51
CA TYR A 238 5.81 -16.90 0.02
C TYR A 238 6.39 -15.81 -0.88
N SER A 239 5.58 -14.82 -1.22
CA SER A 239 5.94 -13.68 -2.04
C SER A 239 5.09 -12.48 -1.66
N TYR A 240 4.92 -11.55 -2.58
CA TYR A 240 4.09 -10.35 -2.43
C TYR A 240 3.00 -10.33 -3.50
N ASP A 241 1.87 -9.69 -3.18
CA ASP A 241 0.80 -9.43 -4.14
C ASP A 241 0.07 -8.12 -3.81
N ASN A 242 -0.63 -7.56 -4.81
CA ASN A 242 -1.42 -6.34 -4.68
C ASN A 242 -2.84 -6.65 -4.16
N ILE A 243 -2.95 -7.06 -2.92
CA ILE A 243 -4.20 -7.53 -2.34
C ILE A 243 -4.81 -6.59 -1.30
N ASP A 244 -4.05 -5.67 -0.76
CA ASP A 244 -4.51 -4.81 0.33
C ASP A 244 -5.16 -3.53 -0.18
N PHE A 245 -6.05 -3.02 0.65
CA PHE A 245 -6.70 -1.74 0.46
C PHE A 245 -6.92 -1.05 1.81
N GLY A 246 -7.16 0.25 1.76
CA GLY A 246 -7.44 1.02 2.96
C GLY A 246 -8.10 2.34 2.65
N THR A 247 -8.65 2.97 3.68
CA THR A 247 -9.24 4.29 3.63
C THR A 247 -8.70 5.14 4.76
N VAL A 248 -8.43 6.40 4.47
CA VAL A 248 -8.05 7.39 5.46
C VAL A 248 -9.00 8.58 5.29
N GLN A 249 -9.74 8.90 6.33
CA GLN A 249 -10.65 10.04 6.32
C GLN A 249 -10.43 10.88 7.56
N GLY A 250 -10.66 12.16 7.44
CA GLY A 250 -10.43 13.03 8.56
C GLY A 250 -10.89 14.45 8.34
N PHE A 251 -10.69 15.21 9.39
CA PHE A 251 -11.06 16.61 9.45
C PHE A 251 -9.91 17.38 10.11
N THR A 252 -9.54 18.50 9.52
CA THR A 252 -8.47 19.37 10.03
C THR A 252 -9.03 20.76 10.28
N LEU A 253 -8.81 21.27 11.48
CA LEU A 253 -9.06 22.67 11.87
C LEU A 253 -7.70 23.36 12.01
N GLY A 254 -7.48 24.41 11.25
CA GLY A 254 -6.27 25.23 11.30
C GLY A 254 -6.56 26.63 11.79
N PHE A 255 -5.67 27.18 12.60
CA PHE A 255 -5.69 28.56 13.05
C PHE A 255 -4.34 29.20 12.81
N ASN A 256 -4.33 30.34 12.14
CA ASN A 256 -3.13 31.14 11.91
C ASN A 256 -3.38 32.55 12.44
N LEU A 257 -2.48 33.02 13.30
CA LEU A 257 -2.49 34.36 13.84
C LEU A 257 -1.15 35.02 13.59
N ARG A 258 -1.18 36.22 13.02
CA ARG A 258 -0.03 37.08 12.89
C ARG A 258 -0.32 38.39 13.60
N ALA A 259 -0.08 38.38 14.93
CA ALA A 259 -0.35 39.52 15.78
C ALA A 259 0.78 40.55 15.68
N LYS A 260 0.50 41.71 15.09
CA LYS A 260 1.47 42.77 14.83
C LYS A 260 2.71 42.18 14.11
N LYS A 261 3.87 42.75 14.26
CA LYS A 261 5.10 42.24 13.65
C LYS A 261 5.82 41.16 14.49
N PHE A 262 5.34 40.86 15.70
CA PHE A 262 6.12 40.18 16.71
C PHE A 262 5.69 38.76 17.00
N VAL A 263 4.43 38.41 16.80
CA VAL A 263 3.89 37.12 17.24
C VAL A 263 3.24 36.40 16.05
N ASN A 264 3.74 35.21 15.74
CA ASN A 264 3.11 34.30 14.81
C ASN A 264 2.70 33.03 15.56
N LEU A 265 1.43 32.67 15.48
CA LEU A 265 0.89 31.41 15.99
C LEU A 265 0.29 30.64 14.81
N ARG A 266 0.72 29.39 14.65
CA ARG A 266 0.09 28.41 13.78
C ARG A 266 -0.35 27.23 14.66
N ALA A 267 -1.64 26.94 14.68
CA ALA A 267 -2.16 25.80 15.40
C ALA A 267 -3.00 24.96 14.43
N SER A 268 -2.93 23.66 14.59
CA SER A 268 -3.80 22.73 13.87
C SER A 268 -4.27 21.61 14.78
N TYR A 269 -5.51 21.22 14.58
CA TYR A 269 -6.09 20.03 15.16
C TYR A 269 -6.59 19.13 14.04
N THR A 270 -6.23 17.87 14.09
CA THR A 270 -6.68 16.86 13.12
C THR A 270 -7.35 15.71 13.87
N ILE A 271 -8.51 15.31 13.40
CA ILE A 271 -9.14 14.03 13.72
C ILE A 271 -9.06 13.15 12.48
N GLN A 272 -8.58 11.91 12.65
CA GLN A 272 -8.33 10.98 11.55
C GLN A 272 -8.88 9.59 11.88
N PHE A 273 -9.34 8.90 10.85
CA PHE A 273 -9.75 7.50 10.88
C PHE A 273 -9.07 6.79 9.71
N ALA A 274 -8.10 5.94 10.01
CA ALA A 274 -7.39 5.16 9.04
C ALA A 274 -7.70 3.68 9.24
N LYS A 275 -8.31 3.04 8.23
CA LYS A 275 -8.70 1.63 8.26
C LYS A 275 -8.23 0.93 6.99
N GLY A 276 -7.86 -0.33 7.12
CA GLY A 276 -7.41 -1.14 5.99
C GLY A 276 -7.25 -2.60 6.34
N THR A 277 -6.84 -3.38 5.38
CA THR A 277 -6.54 -4.82 5.53
C THR A 277 -5.10 -5.09 5.95
N GLY A 278 -4.20 -4.09 5.80
CA GLY A 278 -2.82 -4.13 6.25
C GLY A 278 -2.19 -2.75 6.31
N SER A 279 -1.27 -2.53 7.24
CA SER A 279 -0.56 -1.25 7.43
C SER A 279 0.73 -1.16 6.62
N SER A 280 1.34 -2.29 6.31
CA SER A 280 2.58 -2.44 5.54
C SER A 280 2.59 -3.78 4.81
N ALA A 281 3.53 -3.95 3.89
CA ALA A 281 3.68 -5.20 3.12
C ALA A 281 3.91 -6.45 3.99
N GLY A 282 4.34 -6.30 5.23
CA GLY A 282 4.58 -7.41 6.16
C GLY A 282 3.51 -7.58 7.25
N SER A 283 2.45 -6.76 7.28
CA SER A 283 1.47 -6.78 8.39
C SER A 283 0.82 -8.14 8.64
N ASN A 284 0.58 -8.91 7.57
CA ASN A 284 -0.07 -10.22 7.64
C ASN A 284 0.93 -11.40 7.66
N LEU A 285 2.24 -11.12 7.72
CA LEU A 285 3.26 -12.15 7.60
C LEU A 285 3.13 -13.27 8.67
N ALA A 286 2.91 -12.90 9.91
CA ALA A 286 2.72 -13.88 11.00
C ALA A 286 1.47 -14.74 10.81
N ILE A 287 0.40 -14.18 10.26
CA ILE A 287 -0.85 -14.87 9.97
C ILE A 287 -0.63 -15.91 8.88
N ILE A 288 -0.04 -15.52 7.75
CA ILE A 288 0.22 -16.46 6.65
C ILE A 288 1.29 -17.49 6.99
N ALA A 289 2.25 -17.16 7.88
CA ALA A 289 3.25 -18.08 8.38
C ALA A 289 2.63 -19.22 9.21
N SER A 290 1.54 -18.93 9.94
CA SER A 290 0.78 -19.95 10.67
C SER A 290 -0.13 -20.81 9.78
N GLY A 291 -0.10 -20.59 8.46
CA GLY A 291 -0.94 -21.32 7.49
C GLY A 291 -2.32 -20.72 7.26
N GLN A 292 -2.66 -19.63 7.95
CA GLN A 292 -3.93 -18.95 7.77
C GLN A 292 -3.93 -18.03 6.53
N PRO A 293 -5.06 -17.78 5.90
CA PRO A 293 -5.16 -16.83 4.78
C PRO A 293 -4.92 -15.39 5.26
N ASN A 294 -4.56 -14.52 4.33
CA ASN A 294 -4.44 -13.09 4.60
C ASN A 294 -5.74 -12.53 5.22
N LEU A 295 -5.58 -11.67 6.21
CA LEU A 295 -6.71 -10.99 6.84
C LEU A 295 -7.37 -10.03 5.83
N ARG A 296 -8.67 -10.20 5.60
CA ARG A 296 -9.47 -9.37 4.69
C ARG A 296 -10.45 -8.46 5.44
N THR A 297 -10.36 -8.41 6.76
CA THR A 297 -11.18 -7.56 7.61
C THR A 297 -10.55 -6.18 7.77
N LEU A 298 -11.36 -5.13 7.67
CA LEU A 298 -10.92 -3.77 7.91
C LEU A 298 -10.60 -3.57 9.39
N THR A 299 -9.34 -3.27 9.68
CA THR A 299 -8.84 -2.91 11.02
C THR A 299 -8.30 -1.49 11.02
N ASN A 300 -8.11 -0.91 12.20
CA ASN A 300 -7.39 0.35 12.30
C ASN A 300 -5.92 0.14 11.88
N LEU A 301 -5.43 1.01 11.02
CA LEU A 301 -4.04 0.97 10.58
C LEU A 301 -3.11 1.49 11.67
N GLU A 302 -1.86 1.02 11.72
CA GLU A 302 -0.88 1.37 12.75
C GLU A 302 -0.67 2.88 12.92
N PHE A 303 -0.85 3.64 11.84
CA PHE A 303 -0.73 5.11 11.84
C PHE A 303 -2.06 5.84 12.11
N ASP A 304 -3.12 5.15 12.57
CA ASP A 304 -4.40 5.75 12.96
C ASP A 304 -4.27 6.49 14.29
N GLN A 305 -3.61 7.65 14.25
CA GLN A 305 -3.63 8.58 15.36
C GLN A 305 -4.93 9.39 15.32
N ARG A 306 -5.90 9.01 16.16
CA ARG A 306 -7.25 9.57 16.15
C ARG A 306 -7.27 11.08 16.32
N HIS A 307 -6.45 11.62 17.22
CA HIS A 307 -6.38 13.04 17.54
C HIS A 307 -4.94 13.51 17.47
N ARG A 308 -4.71 14.61 16.80
CA ARG A 308 -3.40 15.25 16.74
C ARG A 308 -3.55 16.76 16.82
N ILE A 309 -2.80 17.37 17.75
CA ILE A 309 -2.70 18.82 17.92
C ILE A 309 -1.25 19.21 17.67
N THR A 310 -1.05 20.25 16.87
CA THR A 310 0.25 20.92 16.74
C THR A 310 0.05 22.41 16.88
N ALA A 311 0.97 23.07 17.58
CA ALA A 311 0.99 24.52 17.68
C ALA A 311 2.44 25.03 17.64
N ASP A 312 2.70 25.95 16.73
CA ASP A 312 3.96 26.64 16.57
C ASP A 312 3.76 28.11 16.92
N LEU A 313 4.36 28.55 18.01
CA LEU A 313 4.35 29.94 18.44
C LEU A 313 5.75 30.53 18.25
N SER A 314 5.86 31.57 17.46
CA SER A 314 7.12 32.31 17.29
C SER A 314 6.97 33.76 17.69
N PHE A 315 7.97 34.25 18.38
CA PHE A 315 8.18 35.64 18.73
C PHE A 315 9.39 36.14 17.97
N ASP A 316 9.23 37.24 17.27
CA ASP A 316 10.30 37.83 16.47
C ASP A 316 10.42 39.32 16.84
N LEU A 317 11.43 39.66 17.59
CA LEU A 317 11.67 41.00 18.11
C LEU A 317 12.68 41.69 17.19
N GLU A 318 12.27 42.04 15.99
CA GLU A 318 13.06 42.89 15.10
C GLU A 318 13.45 44.20 15.82
N ASN A 319 13.96 45.17 15.13
CA ASN A 319 14.46 46.47 15.66
C ASN A 319 13.49 47.26 16.55
N ASP A 320 12.24 46.81 16.71
CA ASP A 320 11.22 47.53 17.49
C ASP A 320 11.18 47.19 19.00
N SER A 321 12.12 46.40 19.48
CA SER A 321 12.27 46.14 20.94
C SER A 321 12.56 47.46 21.67
N LYS A 322 11.67 47.83 22.58
CA LYS A 322 11.82 49.03 23.43
C LYS A 322 12.47 48.76 24.78
N VAL A 323 13.07 47.60 24.98
CA VAL A 323 13.77 47.27 26.22
C VAL A 323 15.19 47.81 26.10
N ILE A 324 15.34 49.10 26.33
CA ILE A 324 16.59 49.84 26.26
C ILE A 324 17.10 50.11 27.66
N SER A 325 18.30 49.68 27.96
CA SER A 325 19.00 50.12 29.15
C SER A 325 19.97 51.25 28.79
N GLU A 326 19.75 52.40 29.40
CA GLU A 326 20.60 53.57 29.22
C GLU A 326 21.49 53.77 30.43
N TRP A 327 22.77 54.07 30.22
CA TRP A 327 23.71 54.45 31.28
C TRP A 327 24.73 55.43 30.76
N VAL A 328 25.30 56.21 31.69
CA VAL A 328 26.38 57.11 31.38
C VAL A 328 27.70 56.43 31.70
N SER A 329 28.60 56.31 30.73
CA SER A 329 29.92 55.72 30.90
C SER A 329 30.76 56.58 31.82
N LYS A 330 31.15 56.05 32.97
CA LYS A 330 32.05 56.79 33.94
C LYS A 330 33.40 57.16 33.34
N LYS A 331 33.89 56.45 32.30
CA LYS A 331 35.21 56.78 31.68
C LYS A 331 35.11 57.84 30.59
N THR A 332 33.97 57.99 29.91
CA THR A 332 33.89 58.86 28.73
C THR A 332 32.80 59.93 28.83
N GLY A 333 32.01 59.95 29.90
CA GLY A 333 30.84 60.84 30.08
C GLY A 333 29.75 60.70 29.03
N LYS A 334 29.86 59.76 28.08
CA LYS A 334 28.90 59.58 27.00
C LYS A 334 27.76 58.66 27.43
N LYS A 335 26.53 59.01 27.04
CA LYS A 335 25.36 58.12 27.16
C LYS A 335 25.56 56.91 26.28
N LYS A 336 25.38 55.72 26.82
CA LYS A 336 25.38 54.44 26.11
C LYS A 336 24.00 53.81 26.31
N SER A 337 23.49 53.16 25.25
CA SER A 337 22.26 52.40 25.32
C SER A 337 22.49 51.03 24.74
N ILE A 338 21.89 50.03 25.32
CA ILE A 338 21.83 48.66 24.77
C ILE A 338 20.37 48.28 24.67
N ASN A 339 19.94 47.85 23.49
CA ASN A 339 18.68 47.17 23.29
C ASN A 339 18.91 45.68 23.44
N TRP A 340 18.52 45.12 24.58
CA TRP A 340 18.77 43.74 24.96
C TRP A 340 18.12 42.70 24.05
N PHE A 341 16.98 43.06 23.40
CA PHE A 341 16.22 42.15 22.57
C PHE A 341 16.18 42.55 21.10
N GLN A 342 17.12 43.36 20.66
CA GLN A 342 17.23 43.73 19.27
C GLN A 342 17.57 42.50 18.44
N ASN A 343 16.75 42.18 17.42
CA ASN A 343 16.90 41.00 16.57
C ASN A 343 16.85 39.67 17.34
N ALA A 344 16.27 39.65 18.54
CA ALA A 344 16.05 38.41 19.28
C ALA A 344 14.76 37.75 18.83
N GLY A 345 14.76 36.42 18.74
CA GLY A 345 13.58 35.60 18.43
C GLY A 345 13.53 34.37 19.32
N ALA A 346 12.32 33.87 19.53
CA ALA A 346 12.07 32.64 20.24
C ALA A 346 10.95 31.87 19.55
N SER A 347 11.08 30.56 19.48
CA SER A 347 10.02 29.70 18.96
C SER A 347 9.72 28.56 19.92
N ILE A 348 8.45 28.25 20.07
CA ILE A 348 7.95 27.14 20.89
C ILE A 348 7.08 26.28 20.00
N ARG A 349 7.42 24.99 19.92
CA ARG A 349 6.58 23.99 19.25
C ARG A 349 5.95 23.08 20.28
N PHE A 350 4.64 22.97 20.21
CA PHE A 350 3.85 22.00 20.96
C PHE A 350 3.28 20.96 20.01
N SER A 351 3.37 19.69 20.39
CA SER A 351 2.75 18.58 19.68
C SER A 351 2.18 17.58 20.66
N ALA A 352 0.92 17.23 20.47
CA ALA A 352 0.23 16.20 21.23
C ALA A 352 -0.56 15.32 20.27
N ALA A 353 -0.59 14.02 20.53
CA ALA A 353 -1.35 13.07 19.74
C ALA A 353 -1.94 11.97 20.64
N SER A 354 -3.05 11.38 20.20
CA SER A 354 -3.56 10.15 20.81
C SER A 354 -2.59 8.99 20.59
N GLY A 355 -2.74 7.92 21.37
CA GLY A 355 -2.02 6.68 21.14
C GLY A 355 -2.29 6.08 19.74
N MET A 356 -1.39 5.24 19.30
CA MET A 356 -1.56 4.40 18.10
C MET A 356 -2.40 3.16 18.45
N PRO A 357 -3.13 2.59 17.48
CA PRO A 357 -3.78 1.29 17.68
C PRO A 357 -2.76 0.20 18.01
N TYR A 358 -3.16 -0.72 18.83
CA TYR A 358 -2.37 -1.91 19.14
C TYR A 358 -3.27 -3.15 19.16
N SER A 359 -2.72 -4.29 18.80
CA SER A 359 -3.37 -5.58 18.92
C SER A 359 -3.12 -6.12 20.32
N ARG A 360 -4.18 -6.38 21.07
CA ARG A 360 -4.04 -7.01 22.38
C ARG A 360 -3.71 -8.50 22.21
N SER A 361 -2.55 -8.90 22.71
CA SER A 361 -2.20 -10.33 22.80
C SER A 361 -2.83 -10.93 24.05
N SER A 362 -3.36 -12.13 23.95
CA SER A 362 -3.83 -12.92 25.08
C SER A 362 -2.70 -13.53 25.89
N VAL A 363 -1.48 -13.57 25.36
CA VAL A 363 -0.26 -14.05 26.01
C VAL A 363 0.79 -12.95 26.05
N PRO A 364 1.52 -12.79 27.17
CA PRO A 364 2.50 -11.69 27.32
C PRO A 364 3.76 -11.86 26.45
N PHE A 365 3.96 -13.01 25.83
CA PHE A 365 5.10 -13.31 24.96
C PHE A 365 4.64 -13.93 23.65
N SER A 366 5.36 -13.66 22.57
CA SER A 366 5.15 -14.37 21.32
C SER A 366 5.46 -15.86 21.51
N THR A 367 4.48 -16.71 21.29
CA THR A 367 4.67 -18.17 21.30
C THR A 367 5.22 -18.70 19.97
N ILE A 368 5.40 -17.82 18.98
CA ILE A 368 6.00 -18.16 17.69
C ILE A 368 7.52 -18.08 17.85
N ALA A 369 8.15 -19.22 18.01
CA ALA A 369 9.61 -19.32 18.04
C ALA A 369 10.18 -18.78 16.71
N GLY A 370 10.97 -17.71 16.76
CA GLY A 370 11.67 -17.14 15.62
C GLY A 370 11.20 -15.77 15.13
N VAL A 371 10.26 -15.14 15.82
CA VAL A 371 9.90 -13.73 15.58
C VAL A 371 10.22 -12.94 16.85
N GLY A 372 11.48 -12.64 17.03
CA GLY A 372 12.05 -11.73 18.03
C GLY A 372 12.85 -10.64 17.36
#